data_73454622f4238ef50f5d90cf5d29c56b
#
_entry.id   73454622f4238ef50f5d90cf5d29c56b
#
_cell.length_a   1.000
_cell.length_b   1.000
_cell.length_c   1.000
_cell.angle_alpha   90.00
_cell.angle_beta   90.00
_cell.angle_gamma   90.00
#
_symmetry.space_group_name_H-M   'P 1'
#
loop_
_entity.id
_entity.type
_entity.pdbx_description
1 polymer ?
#
loop_
_entity_poly.entity_id
_entity_poly.type
_entity_poly.pdbx_seq_one_letter_code
_entity_poly.pdbx_strand_id
1 'polypeptide(L)'
;EEKTFEFTVRELSFGDRVYKRLNESEPGLMVENVEPAGWASLAGLRQGDLILRINGSSMSEVKDFEENMDGWIKEKRKRIIFFIKRGIHTLFLELEPDWDNT
;
A
#
# COMPACT_ATOMS: atom_id res chain seq x y z
N GLU A 1 -2.24 19.52 5.63
CA GLU A 1 -2.15 18.08 5.76
C GLU A 1 -2.95 17.34 4.73
N GLU A 2 -2.31 16.45 4.05
CA GLU A 2 -2.95 15.74 2.94
C GLU A 2 -3.76 14.55 3.45
N LYS A 3 -5.00 14.47 3.07
CA LYS A 3 -5.90 13.40 3.49
C LYS A 3 -6.33 12.51 2.35
N THR A 4 -5.62 12.56 1.25
CA THR A 4 -6.02 11.83 0.06
C THR A 4 -5.97 10.32 0.27
N PHE A 5 -4.96 9.85 1.00
CA PHE A 5 -4.83 8.42 1.26
C PHE A 5 -5.41 8.10 2.62
N GLU A 6 -6.13 6.99 2.70
CA GLU A 6 -6.73 6.57 3.95
C GLU A 6 -5.87 5.53 4.64
N PHE A 7 -4.59 5.52 4.31
CA PHE A 7 -3.62 4.66 4.97
C PHE A 7 -2.25 5.29 4.78
N THR A 8 -1.29 4.87 5.60
CA THR A 8 0.08 5.36 5.50
C THR A 8 1.03 4.19 5.37
N VAL A 9 2.15 4.42 4.69
CA VAL A 9 3.16 3.40 4.48
C VAL A 9 4.52 3.94 4.90
N ARG A 10 5.46 3.01 5.13
CA ARG A 10 6.86 3.38 5.37
C ARG A 10 7.75 2.37 4.68
N GLU A 11 9.00 2.77 4.49
CA GLU A 11 9.97 1.90 3.90
C GLU A 11 10.38 0.82 4.89
N LEU A 12 10.86 -0.30 4.38
CA LEU A 12 11.29 -1.41 5.23
C LEU A 12 12.63 -1.11 5.85
N SER A 13 12.73 -1.35 7.15
CA SER A 13 14.00 -1.26 7.85
C SER A 13 14.71 -2.60 7.74
N PHE A 14 15.97 -2.62 8.17
CA PHE A 14 16.70 -3.88 8.23
C PHE A 14 15.99 -4.87 9.16
N GLY A 15 15.50 -4.40 10.30
CA GLY A 15 14.78 -5.25 11.22
C GLY A 15 13.53 -5.86 10.63
N ASP A 16 12.80 -5.08 9.82
CA ASP A 16 11.61 -5.60 9.14
C ASP A 16 11.98 -6.76 8.22
N ARG A 17 13.07 -6.60 7.48
CA ARG A 17 13.48 -7.62 6.52
C ARG A 17 13.89 -8.90 7.23
N VAL A 18 14.59 -8.77 8.34
CA VAL A 18 14.98 -9.94 9.14
C VAL A 18 13.75 -10.63 9.71
N TYR A 19 12.86 -9.85 10.31
CA TYR A 19 11.66 -10.40 10.93
C TYR A 19 10.78 -11.14 9.93
N LYS A 20 10.63 -10.55 8.74
CA LYS A 20 9.78 -11.14 7.70
C LYS A 20 10.55 -12.08 6.77
N ARG A 21 11.83 -12.28 7.04
CA ARG A 21 12.69 -13.18 6.25
C ARG A 21 12.76 -12.75 4.78
N LEU A 22 12.95 -11.47 4.57
CA LEU A 22 13.04 -10.92 3.22
C LEU A 22 14.49 -10.70 2.85
N ASN A 23 14.80 -10.80 1.56
CA ASN A 23 16.10 -10.44 1.04
C ASN A 23 16.24 -8.91 1.04
N GLU A 24 17.49 -8.43 1.03
CA GLU A 24 17.73 -6.99 0.99
C GLU A 24 17.16 -6.34 -0.25
N SER A 25 17.12 -7.09 -1.35
CA SER A 25 16.68 -6.53 -2.62
C SER A 25 15.18 -6.67 -2.87
N GLU A 26 14.45 -7.34 -1.98
CA GLU A 26 13.03 -7.50 -2.21
C GLU A 26 12.31 -6.16 -2.03
N PRO A 27 11.42 -5.80 -2.97
CA PRO A 27 10.67 -4.56 -2.83
C PRO A 27 9.59 -4.70 -1.78
N GLY A 28 9.07 -3.58 -1.33
CA GLY A 28 7.93 -3.61 -0.44
C GLY A 28 7.86 -2.37 0.42
N LEU A 29 6.64 -2.03 0.81
CA LEU A 29 6.36 -0.95 1.73
C LEU A 29 5.48 -1.49 2.84
N MET A 30 5.77 -1.10 4.07
CA MET A 30 5.01 -1.56 5.23
C MET A 30 3.83 -0.64 5.47
N VAL A 31 2.65 -1.21 5.64
CA VAL A 31 1.46 -0.43 5.98
C VAL A 31 1.50 -0.13 7.47
N GLU A 32 1.57 1.15 7.82
CA GLU A 32 1.65 1.57 9.22
C GLU A 32 0.28 1.75 9.84
N ASN A 33 -0.60 2.46 9.15
CA ASN A 33 -1.93 2.76 9.67
C ASN A 33 -2.94 2.67 8.56
N VAL A 34 -4.14 2.23 8.91
CA VAL A 34 -5.26 2.19 7.97
C VAL A 34 -6.44 2.84 8.68
N GLU A 35 -7.03 3.81 8.01
CA GLU A 35 -8.18 4.52 8.57
C GLU A 35 -9.36 3.57 8.70
N PRO A 36 -9.95 3.43 9.91
CA PRO A 36 -11.08 2.52 10.08
C PRO A 36 -12.26 2.94 9.19
N ALA A 37 -12.88 1.95 8.56
CA ALA A 37 -14.06 2.16 7.71
C ALA A 37 -13.79 3.00 6.47
N GLY A 38 -12.52 3.28 6.15
CA GLY A 38 -12.18 3.95 4.92
C GLY A 38 -12.15 2.97 3.76
N TRP A 39 -11.97 3.50 2.54
CA TRP A 39 -12.01 2.64 1.36
C TRP A 39 -10.87 1.62 1.34
N ALA A 40 -9.72 1.95 1.92
CA ALA A 40 -8.62 0.98 1.99
C ALA A 40 -8.95 -0.13 2.98
N SER A 41 -9.51 0.24 4.13
CA SER A 41 -9.91 -0.74 5.14
C SER A 41 -11.02 -1.65 4.61
N LEU A 42 -11.97 -1.08 3.88
CA LEU A 42 -13.08 -1.86 3.32
C LEU A 42 -12.58 -2.87 2.30
N ALA A 43 -11.49 -2.57 1.60
CA ALA A 43 -10.91 -3.50 0.65
C ALA A 43 -10.11 -4.60 1.33
N GLY A 44 -9.87 -4.48 2.64
CA GLY A 44 -9.16 -5.51 3.37
C GLY A 44 -7.73 -5.19 3.73
N LEU A 45 -7.26 -3.98 3.44
CA LEU A 45 -5.90 -3.59 3.80
C LEU A 45 -5.79 -3.46 5.32
N ARG A 46 -4.70 -3.97 5.88
CA ARG A 46 -4.51 -3.99 7.33
C ARG A 46 -3.13 -3.48 7.71
N GLN A 47 -3.04 -2.96 8.92
CA GLN A 47 -1.75 -2.58 9.49
C GLN A 47 -0.84 -3.80 9.50
N GLY A 48 0.39 -3.62 9.08
CA GLY A 48 1.36 -4.69 9.03
C GLY A 48 1.44 -5.42 7.72
N ASP A 49 0.52 -5.13 6.78
CA ASP A 49 0.61 -5.71 5.45
C ASP A 49 1.85 -5.17 4.73
N LEU A 50 2.46 -6.01 3.93
CA LEU A 50 3.62 -5.61 3.13
C LEU A 50 3.16 -5.46 1.69
N ILE A 51 3.20 -4.22 1.19
CA ILE A 51 2.80 -3.95 -0.19
C ILE A 51 3.97 -4.27 -1.10
N LEU A 52 3.80 -5.24 -1.98
CA LEU A 52 4.85 -5.66 -2.89
C LEU A 52 4.74 -4.96 -4.22
N ARG A 53 3.51 -4.81 -4.72
CA ARG A 53 3.26 -4.16 -6.01
C ARG A 53 1.94 -3.44 -5.95
N ILE A 54 1.84 -2.38 -6.76
CA ILE A 54 0.58 -1.68 -6.94
C ILE A 54 0.39 -1.54 -8.43
N ASN A 55 -0.72 -2.06 -8.94
CA ASN A 55 -1.02 -2.08 -10.37
C ASN A 55 0.14 -2.66 -11.18
N GLY A 56 0.78 -3.68 -10.63
CA GLY A 56 1.87 -4.37 -11.30
C GLY A 56 3.23 -3.75 -11.15
N SER A 57 3.35 -2.59 -10.52
CA SER A 57 4.63 -1.92 -10.33
C SER A 57 5.17 -2.18 -8.93
N SER A 58 6.43 -2.59 -8.84
CA SER A 58 7.07 -2.81 -7.55
C SER A 58 7.26 -1.49 -6.83
N MET A 59 7.08 -1.52 -5.52
CA MET A 59 7.23 -0.33 -4.68
C MET A 59 8.19 -0.64 -3.56
N SER A 60 9.22 0.18 -3.39
CA SER A 60 10.15 0.01 -2.27
C SER A 60 10.49 1.33 -1.61
N GLU A 61 10.12 2.45 -2.23
CA GLU A 61 10.37 3.78 -1.66
C GLU A 61 9.06 4.53 -1.53
N VAL A 62 8.90 5.23 -0.43
CA VAL A 62 7.68 6.02 -0.19
C VAL A 62 7.51 7.07 -1.29
N LYS A 63 8.62 7.64 -1.77
CA LYS A 63 8.56 8.63 -2.84
C LYS A 63 7.89 8.07 -4.09
N ASP A 64 8.28 6.86 -4.50
CA ASP A 64 7.69 6.23 -5.66
C ASP A 64 6.20 5.97 -5.46
N PHE A 65 5.86 5.51 -4.26
CA PHE A 65 4.47 5.25 -3.92
C PHE A 65 3.64 6.53 -4.04
N GLU A 66 4.15 7.62 -3.47
CA GLU A 66 3.40 8.88 -3.47
C GLU A 66 3.23 9.43 -4.86
N GLU A 67 4.29 9.34 -5.69
CA GLU A 67 4.20 9.83 -7.06
C GLU A 67 3.18 9.05 -7.88
N ASN A 68 3.17 7.74 -7.72
CA ASN A 68 2.21 6.92 -8.44
C ASN A 68 0.79 7.16 -7.96
N MET A 69 0.60 7.27 -6.65
CA MET A 69 -0.73 7.51 -6.11
C MET A 69 -1.26 8.86 -6.55
N ASP A 70 -0.39 9.88 -6.57
CA ASP A 70 -0.81 11.20 -7.06
C ASP A 70 -1.32 11.13 -8.50
N GLY A 71 -0.64 10.35 -9.34
CA GLY A 71 -1.07 10.18 -10.71
C GLY A 71 -2.44 9.51 -10.80
N TRP A 72 -2.65 8.47 -10.01
CA TRP A 72 -3.93 7.75 -10.03
C TRP A 72 -5.06 8.61 -9.47
N ILE A 73 -4.75 9.44 -8.48
CA ILE A 73 -5.73 10.39 -7.95
C ILE A 73 -6.18 11.36 -9.03
N LYS A 74 -5.22 11.90 -9.78
CA LYS A 74 -5.54 12.85 -10.86
C LYS A 74 -6.38 12.19 -11.94
N GLU A 75 -6.14 10.91 -12.18
CA GLU A 75 -6.91 10.16 -13.17
C GLU A 75 -8.24 9.68 -12.61
N LYS A 76 -8.44 9.79 -11.29
CA LYS A 76 -9.63 9.31 -10.60
C LYS A 76 -9.89 7.85 -10.92
N ARG A 77 -8.84 7.05 -10.80
CA ARG A 77 -8.95 5.62 -11.07
C ARG A 77 -9.96 4.98 -10.13
N LYS A 78 -10.82 4.18 -10.69
CA LYS A 78 -11.88 3.54 -9.90
C LYS A 78 -11.36 2.38 -9.09
N ARG A 79 -10.29 1.74 -9.55
CA ARG A 79 -9.72 0.58 -8.85
C ARG A 79 -8.22 0.64 -8.89
N ILE A 80 -7.62 0.23 -7.78
CA ILE A 80 -6.18 0.14 -7.67
C ILE A 80 -5.90 -1.22 -7.07
N ILE A 81 -5.09 -2.03 -7.76
CA ILE A 81 -4.83 -3.40 -7.36
C ILE A 81 -3.54 -3.46 -6.56
N PHE A 82 -3.64 -3.91 -5.33
CA PHE A 82 -2.48 -4.07 -4.45
C PHE A 82 -2.14 -5.55 -4.37
N PHE A 83 -0.87 -5.88 -4.54
CA PHE A 83 -0.37 -7.23 -4.29
C PHE A 83 0.42 -7.15 -2.99
N ILE A 84 -0.07 -7.83 -1.96
CA ILE A 84 0.50 -7.71 -0.62
C ILE A 84 0.90 -9.07 -0.08
N LYS A 85 1.73 -9.02 0.96
CA LYS A 85 2.10 -10.21 1.71
C LYS A 85 1.64 -10.03 3.16
N ARG A 86 0.91 -11.02 3.65
CA ARG A 86 0.40 -11.02 5.01
C ARG A 86 0.81 -12.34 5.65
N GLY A 87 1.78 -12.28 6.57
CA GLY A 87 2.35 -13.50 7.10
C GLY A 87 3.08 -14.25 6.00
N ILE A 88 2.70 -15.49 5.76
CA ILE A 88 3.30 -16.30 4.71
C ILE A 88 2.45 -16.31 3.43
N HIS A 89 1.36 -15.57 3.42
CA HIS A 89 0.43 -15.58 2.28
C HIS A 89 0.56 -14.31 1.47
N THR A 90 0.31 -14.43 0.16
CA THR A 90 0.20 -13.27 -0.70
C THR A 90 -1.24 -13.14 -1.14
N LEU A 91 -1.69 -11.89 -1.28
CA LEU A 91 -3.07 -11.59 -1.60
C LEU A 91 -3.13 -10.44 -2.59
N PHE A 92 -4.15 -10.46 -3.42
CA PHE A 92 -4.50 -9.29 -4.22
C PHE A 92 -5.66 -8.59 -3.53
N LEU A 93 -5.52 -7.29 -3.35
CA LEU A 93 -6.60 -6.48 -2.81
C LEU A 93 -6.99 -5.45 -3.85
N GLU A 94 -8.27 -5.31 -4.09
CA GLU A 94 -8.78 -4.33 -5.04
C GLU A 94 -9.35 -3.18 -4.25
N LEU A 95 -8.64 -2.04 -4.26
CA LEU A 95 -9.07 -0.86 -3.57
C LEU A 95 -9.92 -0.01 -4.50
N GLU A 96 -11.05 0.46 -4.00
CA GLU A 96 -11.97 1.29 -4.77
C GLU A 96 -12.08 2.65 -4.09
N PRO A 97 -11.13 3.54 -4.36
CA PRO A 97 -11.11 4.83 -3.68
C PRO A 97 -12.35 5.65 -4.00
N ASP A 98 -12.77 6.43 -3.02
CA ASP A 98 -13.93 7.30 -3.18
C ASP A 98 -13.44 8.73 -3.31
N TRP A 99 -12.95 9.06 -4.51
CA TRP A 99 -12.36 10.37 -4.74
C TRP A 99 -13.36 11.49 -4.61
N ASP A 100 -14.61 11.21 -4.90
CA ASP A 100 -15.62 12.25 -4.97
C ASP A 100 -16.12 12.71 -3.61
N ASN A 101 -15.80 11.95 -2.56
CA ASN A 101 -16.22 12.29 -1.20
C ASN A 101 -15.09 12.79 -0.33
N THR A 102 -13.98 13.17 -0.90
CA THR A 102 -12.83 13.65 -0.13
C THR A 102 -12.71 15.17 -0.15
#